data_ce81628431f5666db632f140be1d2c91
#
_entry.id   ce81628431f5666db632f140be1d2c91
#
_cell.length_a   1.000
_cell.length_b   1.000
_cell.length_c   1.000
_cell.angle_alpha   90.00
_cell.angle_beta   90.00
_cell.angle_gamma   90.00
#
_symmetry.space_group_name_H-M   'P 1'
#
loop_
_entity.id
_entity.type
_entity.pdbx_description
1 polymer ?
#
loop_
_entity_poly.entity_id
_entity_poly.type
_entity_poly.pdbx_seq_one_letter_code
_entity_poly.pdbx_strand_id
1 'polypeptide(L)'
;MPTRTLSRIGCSLLGLVASACLVVPSPAAAQSAQVQWKDVERVVAFADVHGAYTELHTLLRETGIVDAQDRWAAGRTHVVSLGDLLDRGADSRRVMDLLMRLQGEALAAGGQLHVVLGNHEAMNLLGDLRYVDAGEFASYADVESPSERAELRKSWEAAQGAGSGAAFDQRFPPGYFGHRAALSPKGKYGQWLLSLPVAIAVNDTLFMHAGPSNVVRGMSLQELNLRYRTALTDYLGLADRLEQANLLQRGDEFRARSKLAKERLAALAAANGGAADPALADAAQRFEAAADSTMLSSDGPNWYRGAALCNEAAEADVLLPLLQQFGVARLVVGHTPTRDLRAVTRFDGRVVKLDAGMNRAAYKGRAVALFLQPSGMSVRYAGESDATPLKAEGLFVAPNELDDASVLAALRDGEVTVTGPRGPNELNVSVSHAGKRIPAVFQVRNEGAARREIAAYLLDRQLALGIVPVTVEREVQGQRGVLQGRPLKWVTQTEVQQQSLRGGGWCSAEPQFQLVYAFDTLLGNEGRTPDSLLFDSEDWFVYVTSHERAFGTTKGLPAYLKARPPAPGPELRRRLQALNAANLQATLRESVDARAIKAMLERRDALLALPAAAAARSP
;
A
#
# COMPACT_ATOMS: atom_id res chain seq x y z
N MET A 1 -100.46 -26.84 12.96
CA MET A 1 -100.79 -28.18 12.45
C MET A 1 -100.34 -28.27 11.02
N PRO A 2 -99.97 -29.38 10.59
CA PRO A 2 -98.66 -30.12 10.65
C PRO A 2 -98.07 -30.16 9.23
N THR A 3 -96.96 -30.62 8.95
CA THR A 3 -96.45 -32.01 8.96
C THR A 3 -94.96 -32.04 8.59
N ARG A 4 -94.33 -32.95 9.21
CA ARG A 4 -92.94 -33.41 8.99
C ARG A 4 -92.78 -34.03 7.60
N THR A 5 -91.53 -33.89 7.06
CA THR A 5 -90.93 -35.10 6.46
C THR A 5 -89.36 -34.97 6.50
N LEU A 6 -88.76 -36.00 6.99
CA LEU A 6 -87.34 -36.32 7.02
C LEU A 6 -86.86 -36.77 5.63
N SER A 7 -85.60 -36.37 5.25
CA SER A 7 -84.82 -37.24 4.40
C SER A 7 -83.34 -36.95 4.44
N ARG A 8 -82.63 -37.85 5.04
CA ARG A 8 -81.34 -38.49 4.75
C ARG A 8 -80.12 -37.65 4.32
N ILE A 9 -79.23 -37.74 5.22
CA ILE A 9 -77.77 -37.57 5.27
C ILE A 9 -77.07 -38.19 4.04
N GLY A 10 -76.25 -37.38 3.35
CA GLY A 10 -75.20 -37.82 2.47
C GLY A 10 -73.88 -37.17 2.87
N CYS A 11 -73.05 -37.93 3.56
CA CYS A 11 -71.68 -37.56 3.85
C CYS A 11 -70.86 -37.58 2.53
N SER A 12 -70.40 -36.40 2.13
CA SER A 12 -69.28 -36.28 1.15
C SER A 12 -68.09 -35.73 1.89
N LEU A 13 -67.12 -36.59 2.12
CA LEU A 13 -65.75 -36.17 2.53
C LEU A 13 -65.09 -35.36 1.39
N LEU A 14 -65.02 -34.05 1.55
CA LEU A 14 -64.08 -33.24 0.79
C LEU A 14 -62.73 -33.26 1.50
N GLY A 15 -61.76 -33.95 0.92
CA GLY A 15 -60.36 -33.89 1.36
C GLY A 15 -59.81 -32.50 1.12
N LEU A 16 -59.46 -31.78 2.23
CA LEU A 16 -58.61 -30.60 2.18
C LEU A 16 -57.19 -31.04 1.84
N VAL A 17 -56.78 -30.89 0.60
CA VAL A 17 -55.35 -30.88 0.23
C VAL A 17 -54.79 -29.56 0.68
N ALA A 18 -54.12 -29.55 1.84
CA ALA A 18 -53.30 -28.44 2.28
C ALA A 18 -52.08 -28.37 1.35
N SER A 19 -52.12 -27.51 0.32
CA SER A 19 -50.92 -27.08 -0.42
C SER A 19 -50.02 -26.34 0.54
N ALA A 20 -49.04 -27.05 1.09
CA ALA A 20 -47.89 -26.40 1.73
C ALA A 20 -47.14 -25.63 0.63
N CYS A 21 -47.39 -24.33 0.52
CA CYS A 21 -46.50 -23.42 -0.18
C CYS A 21 -45.15 -23.50 0.53
N LEU A 22 -44.23 -24.28 0.00
CA LEU A 22 -42.81 -24.12 0.26
C LEU A 22 -42.45 -22.68 -0.13
N VAL A 23 -42.45 -21.80 0.84
CA VAL A 23 -41.79 -20.49 0.73
C VAL A 23 -40.31 -20.81 0.53
N VAL A 24 -39.90 -20.93 -0.74
CA VAL A 24 -38.47 -20.85 -1.09
C VAL A 24 -38.03 -19.47 -0.61
N PRO A 25 -37.13 -19.37 0.36
CA PRO A 25 -36.63 -18.05 0.75
C PRO A 25 -36.03 -17.43 -0.52
N SER A 26 -36.60 -16.29 -0.93
CA SER A 26 -35.99 -15.39 -1.91
C SER A 26 -34.51 -15.23 -1.53
N PRO A 27 -33.54 -15.18 -2.47
CA PRO A 27 -32.15 -14.96 -2.12
C PRO A 27 -32.14 -13.70 -1.28
N ALA A 28 -31.88 -13.87 0.01
CA ALA A 28 -31.82 -12.81 0.99
C ALA A 28 -30.94 -11.72 0.40
N ALA A 29 -31.45 -10.50 0.36
CA ALA A 29 -30.66 -9.30 0.17
C ALA A 29 -29.41 -9.51 1.04
N ALA A 30 -28.23 -9.53 0.40
CA ALA A 30 -26.97 -9.81 1.06
C ALA A 30 -26.89 -8.85 2.27
N GLN A 31 -27.13 -9.38 3.47
CA GLN A 31 -26.90 -8.62 4.70
C GLN A 31 -25.48 -8.14 4.58
N SER A 32 -25.28 -6.82 4.58
CA SER A 32 -23.95 -6.23 4.54
C SER A 32 -23.17 -6.85 5.70
N ALA A 33 -22.16 -7.66 5.37
CA ALA A 33 -21.35 -8.31 6.39
C ALA A 33 -20.87 -7.23 7.36
N GLN A 34 -20.90 -7.51 8.64
CA GLN A 34 -20.39 -6.59 9.66
C GLN A 34 -18.93 -6.28 9.34
N VAL A 35 -18.57 -5.00 9.26
CA VAL A 35 -17.20 -4.53 9.00
C VAL A 35 -16.69 -3.57 10.08
N GLN A 36 -17.49 -3.36 11.15
CA GLN A 36 -17.15 -2.50 12.27
C GLN A 36 -17.49 -3.18 13.59
N TRP A 37 -16.57 -3.13 14.56
CA TRP A 37 -16.70 -3.63 15.92
C TRP A 37 -16.29 -2.55 16.90
N LYS A 38 -16.97 -2.50 18.04
CA LYS A 38 -16.70 -1.57 19.15
C LYS A 38 -16.54 -2.37 20.44
N ASP A 39 -15.94 -1.73 21.43
CA ASP A 39 -15.77 -2.27 22.79
C ASP A 39 -15.00 -3.61 22.82
N VAL A 40 -14.04 -3.75 21.91
CA VAL A 40 -13.14 -4.90 21.87
C VAL A 40 -11.94 -4.62 22.77
N GLU A 41 -11.80 -5.42 23.83
CA GLU A 41 -10.77 -5.21 24.86
C GLU A 41 -9.36 -5.46 24.35
N ARG A 42 -9.17 -6.48 23.53
CA ARG A 42 -7.85 -6.87 22.97
C ARG A 42 -7.94 -7.13 21.48
N VAL A 43 -7.11 -6.43 20.72
CA VAL A 43 -6.91 -6.68 19.28
C VAL A 43 -5.47 -7.08 19.06
N VAL A 44 -5.26 -8.14 18.28
CA VAL A 44 -3.93 -8.56 17.82
C VAL A 44 -3.93 -8.54 16.29
N ALA A 45 -2.92 -7.95 15.66
CA ALA A 45 -2.83 -7.94 14.20
C ALA A 45 -1.48 -8.44 13.72
N PHE A 46 -1.47 -9.06 12.53
CA PHE A 46 -0.26 -9.43 11.80
C PHE A 46 -0.45 -9.12 10.30
N ALA A 47 0.68 -8.90 9.61
CA ALA A 47 0.68 -8.54 8.20
C ALA A 47 1.10 -9.71 7.30
N ASP A 48 1.45 -9.40 6.10
CA ASP A 48 1.81 -10.21 4.95
C ASP A 48 2.49 -11.53 5.28
N VAL A 49 1.86 -12.63 4.93
CA VAL A 49 2.32 -14.00 5.27
C VAL A 49 3.08 -14.63 4.11
N HIS A 50 2.58 -14.45 2.87
CA HIS A 50 3.23 -14.95 1.67
C HIS A 50 3.65 -16.43 1.74
N GLY A 51 2.72 -17.30 2.10
CA GLY A 51 2.97 -18.74 2.20
C GLY A 51 3.94 -19.17 3.31
N ALA A 52 4.34 -18.27 4.22
CA ALA A 52 5.24 -18.55 5.34
C ALA A 52 4.49 -19.22 6.51
N TYR A 53 3.98 -20.41 6.29
CA TYR A 53 3.19 -21.14 7.28
C TYR A 53 3.92 -21.34 8.63
N THR A 54 5.19 -21.72 8.58
CA THR A 54 5.99 -22.01 9.79
C THR A 54 6.17 -20.77 10.65
N GLU A 55 6.46 -19.64 10.04
CA GLU A 55 6.64 -18.35 10.72
C GLU A 55 5.32 -17.84 11.32
N LEU A 56 4.21 -17.91 10.56
CA LEU A 56 2.88 -17.58 11.05
C LEU A 56 2.48 -18.48 12.22
N HIS A 57 2.63 -19.79 12.07
CA HIS A 57 2.29 -20.76 13.10
C HIS A 57 3.07 -20.51 14.40
N THR A 58 4.37 -20.26 14.30
CA THR A 58 5.21 -19.89 15.44
C THR A 58 4.71 -18.64 16.13
N LEU A 59 4.41 -17.57 15.35
CA LEU A 59 3.87 -16.32 15.88
C LEU A 59 2.54 -16.54 16.63
N LEU A 60 1.60 -17.29 16.05
CA LEU A 60 0.30 -17.56 16.66
C LEU A 60 0.43 -18.33 17.99
N ARG A 61 1.37 -19.28 18.08
CA ARG A 61 1.65 -20.02 19.33
C ARG A 61 2.30 -19.14 20.39
N GLU A 62 3.35 -18.43 20.04
CA GLU A 62 4.09 -17.57 20.97
C GLU A 62 3.22 -16.43 21.51
N THR A 63 2.29 -15.91 20.71
CA THR A 63 1.35 -14.86 21.13
C THR A 63 0.11 -15.38 21.89
N GLY A 64 -0.01 -16.73 22.03
CA GLY A 64 -1.13 -17.35 22.71
C GLY A 64 -2.45 -17.26 21.96
N ILE A 65 -2.40 -17.09 20.64
CA ILE A 65 -3.60 -17.13 19.79
C ILE A 65 -4.05 -18.56 19.59
N VAL A 66 -3.11 -19.50 19.47
CA VAL A 66 -3.38 -20.93 19.41
C VAL A 66 -2.65 -21.66 20.55
N ASP A 67 -3.22 -22.78 21.00
CA ASP A 67 -2.65 -23.67 22.01
C ASP A 67 -1.64 -24.68 21.40
N ALA A 68 -1.15 -25.60 22.24
CA ALA A 68 -0.20 -26.63 21.84
C ALA A 68 -0.78 -27.63 20.80
N GLN A 69 -2.09 -27.69 20.65
CA GLN A 69 -2.82 -28.51 19.68
C GLN A 69 -3.31 -27.69 18.49
N ASP A 70 -2.78 -26.47 18.31
CA ASP A 70 -3.10 -25.53 17.22
C ASP A 70 -4.57 -25.10 17.18
N ARG A 71 -5.29 -25.14 18.32
CA ARG A 71 -6.68 -24.70 18.45
C ARG A 71 -6.70 -23.26 18.99
N TRP A 72 -7.78 -22.55 18.70
CA TRP A 72 -7.97 -21.21 19.22
C TRP A 72 -7.91 -21.16 20.76
N ALA A 73 -7.02 -20.33 21.27
CA ALA A 73 -6.78 -20.15 22.71
C ALA A 73 -6.92 -18.68 23.17
N ALA A 74 -7.19 -17.75 22.23
CA ALA A 74 -7.22 -16.32 22.52
C ALA A 74 -8.55 -15.82 23.12
N GLY A 75 -9.51 -16.71 23.38
CA GLY A 75 -10.81 -16.34 23.98
C GLY A 75 -11.53 -15.27 23.16
N ARG A 76 -11.92 -14.16 23.77
CA ARG A 76 -12.68 -13.05 23.16
C ARG A 76 -11.83 -12.06 22.36
N THR A 77 -10.54 -12.32 22.17
CA THR A 77 -9.64 -11.46 21.38
C THR A 77 -10.12 -11.38 19.94
N HIS A 78 -10.02 -10.18 19.34
CA HIS A 78 -10.10 -10.01 17.90
C HIS A 78 -8.69 -10.09 17.30
N VAL A 79 -8.49 -11.02 16.38
CA VAL A 79 -7.24 -11.15 15.62
C VAL A 79 -7.48 -10.67 14.20
N VAL A 80 -6.54 -9.90 13.64
CA VAL A 80 -6.65 -9.34 12.29
C VAL A 80 -5.44 -9.73 11.47
N SER A 81 -5.66 -10.45 10.36
CA SER A 81 -4.70 -10.62 9.27
C SER A 81 -4.90 -9.51 8.26
N LEU A 82 -3.82 -8.84 7.85
CA LEU A 82 -3.87 -7.77 6.86
C LEU A 82 -3.83 -8.26 5.40
N GLY A 83 -3.96 -9.56 5.16
CA GLY A 83 -3.93 -10.14 3.82
C GLY A 83 -2.53 -10.54 3.36
N ASP A 84 -2.38 -10.71 2.05
CA ASP A 84 -1.21 -11.27 1.39
C ASP A 84 -0.77 -12.60 2.02
N LEU A 85 -1.71 -13.54 2.02
CA LEU A 85 -1.49 -14.91 2.49
C LEU A 85 -0.77 -15.75 1.45
N LEU A 86 -0.98 -15.40 0.16
CA LEU A 86 -0.60 -16.12 -1.05
C LEU A 86 0.73 -15.61 -1.61
N ASP A 87 1.26 -16.40 -2.55
CA ASP A 87 2.45 -16.10 -3.34
C ASP A 87 3.79 -16.13 -2.58
N ARG A 88 4.88 -16.20 -3.33
CA ARG A 88 6.30 -16.13 -2.87
C ARG A 88 6.76 -17.30 -1.99
N GLY A 89 5.85 -17.97 -1.30
CA GLY A 89 6.13 -19.16 -0.50
C GLY A 89 5.22 -20.31 -0.91
N ALA A 90 5.64 -21.54 -0.61
CA ALA A 90 4.97 -22.75 -1.07
C ALA A 90 3.72 -23.15 -0.26
N ASP A 91 3.55 -22.62 0.96
CA ASP A 91 2.55 -23.14 1.91
C ASP A 91 1.27 -22.30 1.99
N SER A 92 0.96 -21.48 0.96
CA SER A 92 -0.24 -20.62 0.94
C SER A 92 -1.53 -21.38 1.21
N ARG A 93 -1.68 -22.58 0.64
CA ARG A 93 -2.84 -23.46 0.88
C ARG A 93 -2.99 -23.82 2.36
N ARG A 94 -1.89 -24.16 3.04
CA ARG A 94 -1.87 -24.48 4.47
C ARG A 94 -2.20 -23.26 5.33
N VAL A 95 -1.72 -22.07 4.94
CA VAL A 95 -2.06 -20.81 5.59
C VAL A 95 -3.56 -20.55 5.52
N MET A 96 -4.17 -20.67 4.33
CA MET A 96 -5.62 -20.48 4.17
C MET A 96 -6.43 -21.49 4.98
N ASP A 97 -6.08 -22.77 4.92
CA ASP A 97 -6.78 -23.82 5.68
C ASP A 97 -6.70 -23.57 7.20
N LEU A 98 -5.56 -23.13 7.71
CA LEU A 98 -5.39 -22.76 9.11
C LEU A 98 -6.31 -21.58 9.49
N LEU A 99 -6.28 -20.50 8.74
CA LEU A 99 -7.06 -19.29 9.07
C LEU A 99 -8.57 -19.53 8.92
N MET A 100 -9.02 -20.27 7.89
CA MET A 100 -10.42 -20.66 7.71
C MET A 100 -10.93 -21.48 8.91
N ARG A 101 -10.13 -22.42 9.41
CA ARG A 101 -10.48 -23.21 10.60
C ARG A 101 -10.54 -22.33 11.85
N LEU A 102 -9.52 -21.51 12.08
CA LEU A 102 -9.44 -20.62 13.23
C LEU A 102 -10.56 -19.57 13.24
N GLN A 103 -11.09 -19.13 12.10
CA GLN A 103 -12.27 -18.24 12.05
C GLN A 103 -13.48 -18.89 12.74
N GLY A 104 -13.74 -20.17 12.47
CA GLY A 104 -14.84 -20.90 13.12
C GLY A 104 -14.61 -21.12 14.61
N GLU A 105 -13.39 -21.49 14.99
CA GLU A 105 -13.01 -21.70 16.40
C GLU A 105 -13.06 -20.40 17.22
N ALA A 106 -12.59 -19.28 16.65
CA ALA A 106 -12.64 -17.96 17.28
C ALA A 106 -14.08 -17.54 17.59
N LEU A 107 -14.96 -17.66 16.59
CA LEU A 107 -16.38 -17.33 16.74
C LEU A 107 -17.04 -18.19 17.83
N ALA A 108 -16.76 -19.48 17.87
CA ALA A 108 -17.28 -20.38 18.90
C ALA A 108 -16.78 -20.02 20.31
N ALA A 109 -15.59 -19.43 20.44
CA ALA A 109 -15.02 -18.95 21.70
C ALA A 109 -15.46 -17.53 22.08
N GLY A 110 -16.30 -16.87 21.26
CA GLY A 110 -16.75 -15.49 21.48
C GLY A 110 -15.73 -14.42 21.09
N GLY A 111 -14.64 -14.81 20.40
CA GLY A 111 -13.66 -13.94 19.75
C GLY A 111 -13.91 -13.85 18.26
N GLN A 112 -12.93 -13.31 17.51
CA GLN A 112 -13.03 -13.23 16.06
C GLN A 112 -11.66 -13.21 15.40
N LEU A 113 -11.49 -13.98 14.30
CA LEU A 113 -10.37 -13.85 13.38
C LEU A 113 -10.86 -13.16 12.11
N HIS A 114 -10.41 -11.96 11.89
CA HIS A 114 -10.65 -11.19 10.67
C HIS A 114 -9.50 -11.43 9.68
N VAL A 115 -9.84 -11.59 8.43
CA VAL A 115 -8.88 -11.61 7.33
C VAL A 115 -9.28 -10.50 6.36
N VAL A 116 -8.38 -9.56 6.11
CA VAL A 116 -8.55 -8.51 5.11
C VAL A 116 -7.95 -9.02 3.81
N LEU A 117 -8.63 -8.76 2.69
CA LEU A 117 -8.17 -9.18 1.37
C LEU A 117 -6.94 -8.37 0.94
N GLY A 118 -5.81 -9.02 0.67
CA GLY A 118 -4.62 -8.41 0.12
C GLY A 118 -4.64 -8.32 -1.41
N ASN A 119 -3.63 -7.68 -1.98
CA ASN A 119 -3.53 -7.60 -3.45
C ASN A 119 -3.11 -8.93 -4.06
N HIS A 120 -2.32 -9.76 -3.37
CA HIS A 120 -1.94 -11.08 -3.87
C HIS A 120 -3.13 -12.05 -3.93
N GLU A 121 -4.09 -11.97 -3.01
CA GLU A 121 -5.37 -12.67 -3.12
C GLU A 121 -6.15 -12.21 -4.35
N ALA A 122 -6.27 -10.90 -4.56
CA ALA A 122 -6.94 -10.33 -5.73
C ALA A 122 -6.23 -10.74 -7.03
N MET A 123 -4.90 -10.68 -7.10
CA MET A 123 -4.10 -11.13 -8.25
C MET A 123 -4.38 -12.58 -8.61
N ASN A 124 -4.37 -13.47 -7.64
CA ASN A 124 -4.65 -14.89 -7.84
C ASN A 124 -6.07 -15.15 -8.33
N LEU A 125 -7.07 -14.48 -7.77
CA LEU A 125 -8.46 -14.52 -8.26
C LEU A 125 -8.53 -14.06 -9.73
N LEU A 126 -7.93 -12.93 -10.06
CA LEU A 126 -7.95 -12.35 -11.42
C LEU A 126 -7.10 -13.15 -12.43
N GLY A 127 -6.21 -14.03 -11.96
CA GLY A 127 -5.33 -14.85 -12.80
C GLY A 127 -3.97 -14.23 -13.10
N ASP A 128 -3.54 -13.26 -12.32
CA ASP A 128 -2.17 -12.74 -12.33
C ASP A 128 -1.28 -13.58 -11.39
N LEU A 129 -0.60 -14.56 -11.95
CA LEU A 129 0.12 -15.61 -11.23
C LEU A 129 1.65 -15.41 -11.20
N ARG A 130 2.13 -14.21 -11.51
CA ARG A 130 3.58 -13.95 -11.68
C ARG A 130 4.41 -14.14 -10.41
N TYR A 131 3.78 -14.23 -9.23
CA TYR A 131 4.45 -14.39 -7.94
C TYR A 131 4.18 -15.73 -7.27
N VAL A 132 3.39 -16.60 -7.92
CA VAL A 132 3.08 -17.94 -7.38
C VAL A 132 4.33 -18.81 -7.40
N ASP A 133 4.66 -19.38 -6.25
CA ASP A 133 5.78 -20.32 -6.10
C ASP A 133 5.46 -21.67 -6.75
N ALA A 134 6.47 -22.35 -7.27
CA ALA A 134 6.31 -23.67 -7.88
C ALA A 134 5.76 -24.72 -6.89
N GLY A 135 6.17 -24.64 -5.61
CA GLY A 135 5.65 -25.48 -4.53
C GLY A 135 4.20 -25.20 -4.20
N GLU A 136 3.76 -23.93 -4.35
CA GLU A 136 2.36 -23.58 -4.20
C GLU A 136 1.49 -24.27 -5.27
N PHE A 137 1.88 -24.24 -6.56
CA PHE A 137 1.18 -25.00 -7.59
C PHE A 137 1.16 -26.50 -7.25
N ALA A 138 2.30 -27.07 -6.88
CA ALA A 138 2.40 -28.49 -6.55
C ALA A 138 1.45 -28.91 -5.41
N SER A 139 1.15 -28.01 -4.47
CA SER A 139 0.21 -28.27 -3.38
C SER A 139 -1.23 -28.51 -3.82
N TYR A 140 -1.57 -28.19 -5.08
CA TYR A 140 -2.89 -28.41 -5.69
C TYR A 140 -2.91 -29.55 -6.71
N ALA A 141 -1.84 -30.37 -6.81
CA ALA A 141 -1.80 -31.49 -7.75
C ALA A 141 -2.84 -32.58 -7.42
N ASP A 142 -3.27 -32.68 -6.16
CA ASP A 142 -4.31 -33.59 -5.69
C ASP A 142 -5.72 -33.23 -6.18
N VAL A 143 -5.96 -31.98 -6.56
CA VAL A 143 -7.25 -31.48 -7.08
C VAL A 143 -7.21 -31.20 -8.57
N GLU A 144 -6.07 -31.37 -9.23
CA GLU A 144 -5.92 -31.24 -10.68
C GLU A 144 -6.52 -32.45 -11.41
N SER A 145 -7.36 -32.21 -12.41
CA SER A 145 -7.91 -33.27 -13.25
C SER A 145 -6.86 -33.79 -14.25
N PRO A 146 -6.40 -35.06 -14.15
CA PRO A 146 -5.46 -35.60 -15.12
C PRO A 146 -5.97 -35.63 -16.56
N SER A 147 -7.26 -35.88 -16.76
CA SER A 147 -7.91 -35.88 -18.09
C SER A 147 -7.95 -34.48 -18.68
N GLU A 148 -8.35 -33.46 -17.91
CA GLU A 148 -8.35 -32.07 -18.36
C GLU A 148 -6.92 -31.60 -18.72
N ARG A 149 -5.91 -31.93 -17.90
CA ARG A 149 -4.53 -31.60 -18.20
C ARG A 149 -4.05 -32.27 -19.50
N ALA A 150 -4.41 -33.53 -19.73
CA ALA A 150 -4.02 -34.25 -20.96
C ALA A 150 -4.67 -33.63 -22.21
N GLU A 151 -5.94 -33.24 -22.13
CA GLU A 151 -6.65 -32.54 -23.22
C GLU A 151 -6.04 -31.17 -23.53
N LEU A 152 -5.73 -30.37 -22.52
CA LEU A 152 -5.06 -29.08 -22.68
C LEU A 152 -3.67 -29.23 -23.29
N ARG A 153 -2.90 -30.24 -22.86
CA ARG A 153 -1.59 -30.55 -23.45
C ARG A 153 -1.72 -30.94 -24.92
N LYS A 154 -2.68 -31.80 -25.27
CA LYS A 154 -2.93 -32.20 -26.66
C LYS A 154 -3.31 -30.97 -27.52
N SER A 155 -4.17 -30.11 -27.01
CA SER A 155 -4.54 -28.85 -27.69
C SER A 155 -3.37 -27.91 -27.87
N TRP A 156 -2.49 -27.81 -26.88
CA TRP A 156 -1.26 -27.03 -26.95
C TRP A 156 -0.30 -27.60 -28.01
N GLU A 157 -0.07 -28.91 -28.03
CA GLU A 157 0.81 -29.56 -29.02
C GLU A 157 0.26 -29.43 -30.44
N ALA A 158 -1.07 -29.45 -30.61
CA ALA A 158 -1.70 -29.19 -31.89
C ALA A 158 -1.50 -27.75 -32.38
N ALA A 159 -1.47 -26.77 -31.46
CA ALA A 159 -1.28 -25.36 -31.78
C ALA A 159 0.18 -24.95 -31.94
N GLN A 160 1.10 -25.51 -31.16
CA GLN A 160 2.51 -25.13 -31.10
C GLN A 160 3.45 -26.08 -31.86
N GLY A 161 2.92 -27.20 -32.35
CA GLY A 161 3.68 -28.24 -33.07
C GLY A 161 4.03 -29.44 -32.21
N ALA A 162 4.22 -30.60 -32.88
CA ALA A 162 4.61 -31.83 -32.24
C ALA A 162 5.95 -31.68 -31.48
N GLY A 163 6.03 -32.19 -30.24
CA GLY A 163 7.22 -32.09 -29.38
C GLY A 163 7.23 -30.87 -28.43
N SER A 164 6.22 -29.99 -28.47
CA SER A 164 6.12 -28.84 -27.57
C SER A 164 5.62 -29.19 -26.14
N GLY A 165 5.46 -30.48 -25.82
CA GLY A 165 5.01 -30.95 -24.50
C GLY A 165 5.88 -30.51 -23.33
N ALA A 166 7.22 -30.44 -23.52
CA ALA A 166 8.12 -29.93 -22.49
C ALA A 166 7.88 -28.42 -22.19
N ALA A 167 7.60 -27.63 -23.20
CA ALA A 167 7.25 -26.21 -23.03
C ALA A 167 5.89 -26.04 -22.34
N PHE A 168 4.95 -26.96 -22.59
CA PHE A 168 3.67 -27.01 -21.86
C PHE A 168 3.91 -27.25 -20.37
N ASP A 169 4.71 -28.26 -20.01
CA ASP A 169 4.98 -28.61 -18.60
C ASP A 169 5.78 -27.51 -17.88
N GLN A 170 6.66 -26.81 -18.58
CA GLN A 170 7.36 -25.63 -18.04
C GLN A 170 6.39 -24.47 -17.78
N ARG A 171 5.47 -24.21 -18.71
CA ARG A 171 4.49 -23.11 -18.57
C ARG A 171 3.40 -23.43 -17.56
N PHE A 172 2.96 -24.65 -17.50
CA PHE A 172 1.90 -25.17 -16.63
C PHE A 172 2.44 -26.30 -15.76
N PRO A 173 3.16 -25.96 -14.66
CA PRO A 173 3.69 -26.98 -13.76
C PRO A 173 2.57 -27.84 -13.16
N PRO A 174 2.89 -29.05 -12.61
CA PRO A 174 1.90 -29.89 -11.93
C PRO A 174 1.13 -29.10 -10.86
N GLY A 175 -0.20 -29.25 -10.84
CA GLY A 175 -1.10 -28.54 -9.94
C GLY A 175 -1.54 -27.15 -10.44
N TYR A 176 -1.01 -26.65 -11.55
CA TYR A 176 -1.41 -25.33 -12.10
C TYR A 176 -2.91 -25.22 -12.30
N PHE A 177 -3.53 -26.20 -12.98
CA PHE A 177 -4.98 -26.16 -13.26
C PHE A 177 -5.79 -26.46 -11.98
N GLY A 178 -5.27 -27.27 -11.07
CA GLY A 178 -5.85 -27.50 -9.75
C GLY A 178 -5.88 -26.22 -8.91
N HIS A 179 -4.79 -25.45 -8.89
CA HIS A 179 -4.70 -24.14 -8.26
C HIS A 179 -5.75 -23.16 -8.85
N ARG A 180 -5.81 -23.07 -10.20
CA ARG A 180 -6.80 -22.21 -10.88
C ARG A 180 -8.25 -22.61 -10.59
N ALA A 181 -8.53 -23.90 -10.50
CA ALA A 181 -9.86 -24.42 -10.15
C ALA A 181 -10.21 -24.09 -8.68
N ALA A 182 -9.28 -24.32 -7.76
CA ALA A 182 -9.47 -24.12 -6.33
C ALA A 182 -9.67 -22.63 -5.96
N LEU A 183 -9.02 -21.71 -6.70
CA LEU A 183 -9.12 -20.25 -6.53
C LEU A 183 -10.13 -19.59 -7.47
N SER A 184 -10.84 -20.35 -8.30
CA SER A 184 -11.95 -19.83 -9.10
C SER A 184 -13.13 -19.40 -8.22
N PRO A 185 -14.07 -18.56 -8.72
CA PRO A 185 -15.28 -18.18 -7.96
C PRO A 185 -16.14 -19.37 -7.51
N LYS A 186 -15.97 -20.54 -8.12
CA LYS A 186 -16.65 -21.80 -7.76
C LYS A 186 -15.82 -22.71 -6.86
N GLY A 187 -14.53 -22.43 -6.72
CA GLY A 187 -13.59 -23.20 -5.90
C GLY A 187 -13.67 -22.87 -4.41
N LYS A 188 -13.20 -23.79 -3.57
CA LYS A 188 -13.22 -23.65 -2.09
C LYS A 188 -12.58 -22.33 -1.63
N TYR A 189 -11.37 -22.07 -2.09
CA TYR A 189 -10.62 -20.89 -1.67
C TYR A 189 -11.11 -19.62 -2.35
N GLY A 190 -11.49 -19.70 -3.64
CA GLY A 190 -12.02 -18.55 -4.35
C GLY A 190 -13.32 -18.01 -3.73
N GLN A 191 -14.24 -18.87 -3.30
CA GLN A 191 -15.46 -18.47 -2.58
C GLN A 191 -15.12 -17.78 -1.26
N TRP A 192 -14.17 -18.34 -0.49
CA TRP A 192 -13.75 -17.75 0.77
C TRP A 192 -13.09 -16.39 0.56
N LEU A 193 -12.13 -16.26 -0.36
CA LEU A 193 -11.45 -15.00 -0.67
C LEU A 193 -12.42 -13.92 -1.12
N LEU A 194 -13.39 -14.23 -1.98
CA LEU A 194 -14.43 -13.29 -2.42
C LEU A 194 -15.39 -12.86 -1.30
N SER A 195 -15.45 -13.61 -0.19
CA SER A 195 -16.22 -13.24 1.00
C SER A 195 -15.48 -12.26 1.91
N LEU A 196 -14.17 -12.13 1.78
CA LEU A 196 -13.33 -11.30 2.66
C LEU A 196 -13.56 -9.81 2.42
N PRO A 197 -13.52 -8.99 3.48
CA PRO A 197 -13.55 -7.53 3.36
C PRO A 197 -12.18 -7.00 2.91
N VAL A 198 -12.17 -5.86 2.21
CA VAL A 198 -10.94 -5.12 1.88
C VAL A 198 -10.53 -4.16 3.00
N ALA A 199 -11.47 -3.80 3.87
CA ALA A 199 -11.24 -2.93 5.01
C ALA A 199 -12.20 -3.23 6.15
N ILE A 200 -11.71 -3.19 7.39
CA ILE A 200 -12.53 -3.31 8.61
C ILE A 200 -12.11 -2.26 9.64
N ALA A 201 -13.01 -1.93 10.55
CA ALA A 201 -12.70 -1.11 11.70
C ALA A 201 -12.97 -1.87 13.00
N VAL A 202 -11.99 -1.88 13.91
CA VAL A 202 -12.16 -2.40 15.27
C VAL A 202 -11.79 -1.28 16.24
N ASN A 203 -12.75 -0.91 17.09
CA ASN A 203 -12.68 0.28 17.94
C ASN A 203 -12.46 1.56 17.13
N ASP A 204 -11.35 2.24 17.33
CA ASP A 204 -10.91 3.46 16.65
C ASP A 204 -9.85 3.22 15.55
N THR A 205 -9.66 1.97 15.17
CA THR A 205 -8.58 1.57 14.25
C THR A 205 -9.13 0.94 12.99
N LEU A 206 -8.74 1.48 11.84
CA LEU A 206 -8.98 0.93 10.51
C LEU A 206 -7.86 -0.05 10.15
N PHE A 207 -8.24 -1.21 9.66
CA PHE A 207 -7.33 -2.23 9.14
C PHE A 207 -7.58 -2.41 7.66
N MET A 208 -6.56 -2.19 6.85
CA MET A 208 -6.55 -2.37 5.40
C MET A 208 -5.24 -3.00 4.99
N HIS A 209 -5.23 -3.67 3.84
CA HIS A 209 -3.98 -4.24 3.35
C HIS A 209 -2.96 -3.15 3.00
N ALA A 210 -3.29 -2.22 2.10
CA ALA A 210 -2.37 -1.15 1.67
C ALA A 210 -2.73 0.21 2.28
N GLY A 211 -3.82 0.84 1.87
CA GLY A 211 -4.24 2.12 2.47
C GLY A 211 -5.33 2.83 1.68
N PRO A 212 -6.01 3.80 2.29
CA PRO A 212 -7.04 4.57 1.62
C PRO A 212 -6.43 5.71 0.80
N SER A 213 -6.92 5.90 -0.43
CA SER A 213 -6.60 7.01 -1.31
C SER A 213 -7.83 7.88 -1.57
N ASN A 214 -7.69 8.90 -2.42
CA ASN A 214 -8.83 9.72 -2.86
C ASN A 214 -9.92 8.91 -3.59
N VAL A 215 -9.61 7.72 -4.13
CA VAL A 215 -10.58 6.83 -4.79
C VAL A 215 -11.72 6.43 -3.84
N VAL A 216 -11.45 6.34 -2.53
CA VAL A 216 -12.46 5.96 -1.53
C VAL A 216 -13.14 7.15 -0.83
N ARG A 217 -12.87 8.37 -1.29
CA ARG A 217 -13.46 9.58 -0.72
C ARG A 217 -14.99 9.60 -0.88
N GLY A 218 -15.68 9.90 0.19
CA GLY A 218 -17.15 9.96 0.25
C GLY A 218 -17.82 8.59 0.42
N MET A 219 -17.08 7.48 0.49
CA MET A 219 -17.64 6.13 0.71
C MET A 219 -17.73 5.82 2.20
N SER A 220 -18.80 5.15 2.61
CA SER A 220 -18.81 4.43 3.89
C SER A 220 -17.91 3.19 3.82
N LEU A 221 -17.56 2.61 4.97
CA LEU A 221 -16.76 1.38 5.00
C LEU A 221 -17.49 0.19 4.35
N GLN A 222 -18.81 0.12 4.50
CA GLN A 222 -19.65 -0.87 3.83
C GLN A 222 -19.63 -0.70 2.31
N GLU A 223 -19.77 0.54 1.85
CA GLU A 223 -19.75 0.87 0.42
C GLU A 223 -18.40 0.57 -0.22
N LEU A 224 -17.29 0.88 0.45
CA LEU A 224 -15.94 0.52 0.01
C LEU A 224 -15.82 -0.99 -0.22
N ASN A 225 -16.21 -1.80 0.76
CA ASN A 225 -16.16 -3.26 0.66
C ASN A 225 -17.05 -3.80 -0.46
N LEU A 226 -18.25 -3.22 -0.62
CA LEU A 226 -19.17 -3.60 -1.69
C LEU A 226 -18.61 -3.27 -3.07
N ARG A 227 -18.11 -2.03 -3.28
CA ARG A 227 -17.56 -1.60 -4.57
C ARG A 227 -16.33 -2.39 -4.97
N TYR A 228 -15.46 -2.69 -4.02
CA TYR A 228 -14.28 -3.53 -4.29
C TYR A 228 -14.68 -4.95 -4.70
N ARG A 229 -15.59 -5.58 -3.96
CA ARG A 229 -16.12 -6.91 -4.31
C ARG A 229 -16.81 -6.90 -5.68
N THR A 230 -17.62 -5.88 -5.97
CA THR A 230 -18.27 -5.73 -7.28
C THR A 230 -17.24 -5.65 -8.39
N ALA A 231 -16.18 -4.84 -8.25
CA ALA A 231 -15.13 -4.75 -9.26
C ALA A 231 -14.44 -6.10 -9.52
N LEU A 232 -14.16 -6.89 -8.48
CA LEU A 232 -13.62 -8.25 -8.62
C LEU A 232 -14.62 -9.19 -9.33
N THR A 233 -15.86 -9.22 -8.89
CA THR A 233 -16.87 -10.15 -9.43
C THR A 233 -17.27 -9.81 -10.86
N ASP A 234 -17.33 -8.54 -11.22
CA ASP A 234 -17.59 -8.09 -12.60
C ASP A 234 -16.47 -8.53 -13.54
N TYR A 235 -15.20 -8.30 -13.16
CA TYR A 235 -14.07 -8.79 -13.95
C TYR A 235 -14.12 -10.31 -14.14
N LEU A 236 -14.34 -11.06 -13.06
CA LEU A 236 -14.38 -12.52 -13.09
C LEU A 236 -15.55 -13.07 -13.93
N GLY A 237 -16.73 -12.45 -13.81
CA GLY A 237 -17.90 -12.84 -14.61
C GLY A 237 -17.72 -12.55 -16.10
N LEU A 238 -17.08 -11.43 -16.44
CA LEU A 238 -16.76 -11.10 -17.84
C LEU A 238 -15.67 -12.03 -18.39
N ALA A 239 -14.64 -12.34 -17.59
CA ALA A 239 -13.61 -13.30 -17.97
C ALA A 239 -14.21 -14.70 -18.24
N ASP A 240 -15.06 -15.22 -17.35
CA ASP A 240 -15.74 -16.52 -17.53
C ASP A 240 -16.57 -16.54 -18.83
N ARG A 241 -17.31 -15.46 -19.11
CA ARG A 241 -18.07 -15.32 -20.36
C ARG A 241 -17.21 -15.35 -21.61
N LEU A 242 -16.07 -14.65 -21.58
CA LEU A 242 -15.14 -14.62 -22.70
C LEU A 242 -14.38 -15.95 -22.87
N GLU A 243 -14.10 -16.66 -21.76
CA GLU A 243 -13.53 -18.01 -21.78
C GLU A 243 -14.52 -19.02 -22.40
N GLN A 244 -15.79 -18.97 -22.05
CA GLN A 244 -16.85 -19.80 -22.66
C GLN A 244 -17.02 -19.58 -24.16
N ALA A 245 -16.76 -18.34 -24.62
CA ALA A 245 -16.76 -17.98 -26.04
C ALA A 245 -15.43 -18.26 -26.76
N ASN A 246 -14.44 -18.87 -26.10
CA ASN A 246 -13.06 -19.09 -26.58
C ASN A 246 -12.32 -17.80 -26.97
N LEU A 247 -12.76 -16.64 -26.46
CA LEU A 247 -12.06 -15.36 -26.64
C LEU A 247 -10.96 -15.13 -25.61
N LEU A 248 -11.01 -15.84 -24.48
CA LEU A 248 -9.92 -15.97 -23.51
C LEU A 248 -9.60 -17.44 -23.29
N GLN A 249 -8.35 -17.71 -22.89
CA GLN A 249 -7.87 -19.03 -22.54
C GLN A 249 -7.22 -18.99 -21.15
N ARG A 250 -7.28 -20.08 -20.40
CA ARG A 250 -6.68 -20.18 -19.04
C ARG A 250 -5.18 -19.92 -19.00
N GLY A 251 -4.50 -20.13 -20.13
CA GLY A 251 -3.05 -19.89 -20.25
C GLY A 251 -2.69 -18.52 -20.80
N ASP A 252 -3.63 -17.63 -21.06
CA ASP A 252 -3.34 -16.29 -21.54
C ASP A 252 -2.59 -15.49 -20.46
N GLU A 253 -1.53 -14.78 -20.88
CA GLU A 253 -0.79 -13.89 -20.01
C GLU A 253 -1.72 -12.76 -19.52
N PHE A 254 -1.72 -12.52 -18.22
CA PHE A 254 -2.69 -11.64 -17.55
C PHE A 254 -2.79 -10.25 -18.20
N ARG A 255 -1.64 -9.61 -18.44
CA ARG A 255 -1.58 -8.25 -19.03
C ARG A 255 -2.00 -8.18 -20.50
N ALA A 256 -1.96 -9.32 -21.20
CA ALA A 256 -2.35 -9.40 -22.60
C ALA A 256 -3.84 -9.73 -22.79
N ARG A 257 -4.56 -10.13 -21.75
CA ARG A 257 -5.92 -10.70 -21.84
C ARG A 257 -6.90 -9.78 -22.57
N SER A 258 -6.97 -8.50 -22.24
CA SER A 258 -7.88 -7.55 -22.91
C SER A 258 -7.57 -7.42 -24.40
N LYS A 259 -6.29 -7.34 -24.77
CA LYS A 259 -5.85 -7.29 -26.16
C LYS A 259 -6.17 -8.57 -26.91
N LEU A 260 -5.85 -9.73 -26.33
CA LEU A 260 -6.13 -11.06 -26.92
C LEU A 260 -7.62 -11.29 -27.14
N ALA A 261 -8.46 -10.90 -26.18
CA ALA A 261 -9.92 -11.01 -26.34
C ALA A 261 -10.42 -10.21 -27.56
N LYS A 262 -9.95 -8.99 -27.76
CA LYS A 262 -10.31 -8.15 -28.91
C LYS A 262 -9.80 -8.73 -30.23
N GLU A 263 -8.55 -9.20 -30.27
CA GLU A 263 -7.95 -9.81 -31.47
C GLU A 263 -8.70 -11.07 -31.89
N ARG A 264 -9.02 -11.95 -30.93
CA ARG A 264 -9.78 -13.18 -31.22
C ARG A 264 -11.23 -12.88 -31.61
N LEU A 265 -11.86 -11.87 -31.01
CA LEU A 265 -13.19 -11.40 -31.41
C LEU A 265 -13.19 -10.89 -32.87
N ALA A 266 -12.19 -10.11 -33.25
CA ALA A 266 -12.05 -9.62 -34.63
C ALA A 266 -11.82 -10.76 -35.63
N ALA A 267 -10.98 -11.77 -35.27
CA ALA A 267 -10.77 -12.95 -36.09
C ALA A 267 -12.05 -13.79 -36.24
N LEU A 268 -12.82 -13.95 -35.17
CA LEU A 268 -14.13 -14.66 -35.20
C LEU A 268 -15.13 -13.92 -36.10
N ALA A 269 -15.20 -12.59 -36.00
CA ALA A 269 -16.04 -11.77 -36.86
C ALA A 269 -15.68 -11.92 -38.34
N ALA A 270 -14.37 -11.87 -38.68
CA ALA A 270 -13.90 -12.06 -40.04
C ALA A 270 -14.27 -13.44 -40.61
N ALA A 271 -14.15 -14.50 -39.80
CA ALA A 271 -14.54 -15.86 -40.18
C ALA A 271 -16.06 -16.02 -40.41
N ASN A 272 -16.88 -15.20 -39.74
CA ASN A 272 -18.33 -15.23 -39.80
C ASN A 272 -18.94 -14.17 -40.75
N GLY A 273 -18.22 -13.70 -41.73
CA GLY A 273 -18.72 -12.74 -42.73
C GLY A 273 -18.60 -11.26 -42.35
N GLY A 274 -17.77 -10.92 -41.40
CA GLY A 274 -17.35 -9.55 -41.06
C GLY A 274 -18.12 -8.86 -39.93
N ALA A 275 -19.12 -9.48 -39.31
CA ALA A 275 -19.85 -8.92 -38.18
C ALA A 275 -19.51 -9.66 -36.87
N ALA A 276 -19.06 -8.90 -35.86
CA ALA A 276 -18.92 -9.44 -34.52
C ALA A 276 -20.27 -9.60 -33.84
N ASP A 277 -20.41 -10.64 -33.02
CA ASP A 277 -21.59 -10.77 -32.12
C ASP A 277 -21.60 -9.53 -31.16
N PRO A 278 -22.70 -8.72 -31.21
CA PRO A 278 -22.78 -7.51 -30.38
C PRO A 278 -22.64 -7.78 -28.88
N ALA A 279 -23.11 -8.92 -28.41
CA ALA A 279 -23.06 -9.29 -27.00
C ALA A 279 -21.66 -9.71 -26.55
N LEU A 280 -20.85 -10.28 -27.45
CA LEU A 280 -19.44 -10.58 -27.19
C LEU A 280 -18.58 -9.32 -27.31
N ALA A 281 -18.91 -8.41 -28.24
CA ALA A 281 -18.24 -7.12 -28.35
C ALA A 281 -18.45 -6.27 -27.08
N ASP A 282 -19.67 -6.17 -26.57
CA ASP A 282 -19.98 -5.53 -25.29
C ASP A 282 -19.20 -6.18 -24.13
N ALA A 283 -19.19 -7.51 -24.07
CA ALA A 283 -18.46 -8.22 -23.03
C ALA A 283 -16.95 -7.93 -23.06
N ALA A 284 -16.33 -7.90 -24.25
CA ALA A 284 -14.90 -7.60 -24.40
C ALA A 284 -14.57 -6.15 -24.02
N GLN A 285 -15.42 -5.20 -24.39
CA GLN A 285 -15.25 -3.79 -24.00
C GLN A 285 -15.41 -3.60 -22.49
N ARG A 286 -16.41 -4.21 -21.87
CA ARG A 286 -16.63 -4.14 -20.43
C ARG A 286 -15.54 -4.86 -19.65
N PHE A 287 -14.97 -5.94 -20.19
CA PHE A 287 -13.84 -6.64 -19.58
C PHE A 287 -12.59 -5.73 -19.50
N GLU A 288 -12.29 -4.99 -20.56
CA GLU A 288 -11.22 -3.99 -20.54
C GLU A 288 -11.49 -2.90 -19.48
N ALA A 289 -12.71 -2.34 -19.47
CA ALA A 289 -13.08 -1.33 -18.47
C ALA A 289 -13.01 -1.88 -17.01
N ALA A 290 -13.37 -3.15 -16.81
CA ALA A 290 -13.23 -3.79 -15.50
C ALA A 290 -11.77 -4.02 -15.11
N ALA A 291 -10.89 -4.33 -16.06
CA ALA A 291 -9.44 -4.44 -15.83
C ALA A 291 -8.81 -3.09 -15.44
N ASP A 292 -9.34 -1.98 -15.96
CA ASP A 292 -8.91 -0.61 -15.67
C ASP A 292 -9.64 0.03 -14.47
N SER A 293 -10.39 -0.77 -13.71
CA SER A 293 -11.13 -0.27 -12.53
C SER A 293 -10.19 0.40 -11.52
N THR A 294 -10.52 1.62 -11.08
CA THR A 294 -9.77 2.34 -10.06
C THR A 294 -9.70 1.58 -8.73
N MET A 295 -10.68 0.72 -8.42
CA MET A 295 -10.64 -0.13 -7.24
C MET A 295 -9.53 -1.18 -7.30
N LEU A 296 -9.13 -1.62 -8.50
CA LEU A 296 -8.11 -2.65 -8.74
C LEU A 296 -6.77 -2.06 -9.20
N SER A 297 -6.70 -0.73 -9.36
CA SER A 297 -5.51 0.00 -9.82
C SER A 297 -4.51 0.27 -8.69
N SER A 298 -3.38 0.92 -9.02
CA SER A 298 -2.37 1.39 -8.06
C SER A 298 -2.91 2.37 -7.01
N ASP A 299 -4.03 3.06 -7.30
CA ASP A 299 -4.71 3.95 -6.38
C ASP A 299 -5.81 3.24 -5.57
N GLY A 300 -6.07 1.99 -5.86
CA GLY A 300 -7.05 1.16 -5.16
C GLY A 300 -6.61 0.78 -3.74
N PRO A 301 -7.57 0.36 -2.89
CA PRO A 301 -7.33 0.15 -1.46
C PRO A 301 -6.34 -0.97 -1.13
N ASN A 302 -6.07 -1.89 -2.08
CA ASN A 302 -5.11 -2.99 -1.92
C ASN A 302 -3.72 -2.67 -2.48
N TRP A 303 -3.52 -1.50 -3.11
CA TRP A 303 -2.28 -1.13 -3.78
C TRP A 303 -1.70 0.19 -3.32
N TYR A 304 -2.55 1.13 -2.86
CA TYR A 304 -2.12 2.48 -2.56
C TYR A 304 -1.13 2.55 -1.41
N ARG A 305 0.05 3.11 -1.68
CA ARG A 305 1.16 3.15 -0.73
C ARG A 305 1.36 4.52 -0.05
N GLY A 306 0.47 5.48 -0.27
CA GLY A 306 0.65 6.86 0.21
C GLY A 306 0.91 6.94 1.71
N ALA A 307 0.05 6.36 2.53
CA ALA A 307 0.20 6.34 3.98
C ALA A 307 1.49 5.63 4.45
N ALA A 308 1.98 4.64 3.67
CA ALA A 308 3.17 3.87 4.02
C ALA A 308 4.48 4.50 3.55
N LEU A 309 4.50 5.19 2.40
CA LEU A 309 5.73 5.67 1.76
C LEU A 309 5.81 7.18 1.61
N CYS A 310 4.68 7.86 1.27
CA CYS A 310 4.74 9.25 0.83
C CYS A 310 5.06 10.20 1.98
N ASN A 311 5.59 11.37 1.63
CA ASN A 311 5.92 12.41 2.60
C ASN A 311 4.71 12.75 3.47
N GLU A 312 4.87 12.70 4.80
CA GLU A 312 3.75 12.88 5.74
C GLU A 312 3.07 14.25 5.59
N ALA A 313 3.84 15.31 5.34
CA ALA A 313 3.27 16.64 5.19
C ALA A 313 2.45 16.81 3.90
N ALA A 314 2.73 16.00 2.88
CA ALA A 314 1.99 15.97 1.63
C ALA A 314 0.79 15.00 1.71
N GLU A 315 0.99 13.82 2.31
CA GLU A 315 0.00 12.75 2.35
C GLU A 315 -1.07 12.96 3.43
N ALA A 316 -0.76 13.71 4.49
CA ALA A 316 -1.71 13.98 5.57
C ALA A 316 -3.04 14.60 5.07
N ASP A 317 -2.99 15.40 4.02
CA ASP A 317 -4.17 16.05 3.42
C ASP A 317 -5.09 15.06 2.68
N VAL A 318 -4.58 13.87 2.34
CA VAL A 318 -5.36 12.74 1.84
C VAL A 318 -5.84 11.88 3.00
N LEU A 319 -4.92 11.45 3.86
CA LEU A 319 -5.16 10.45 4.90
C LEU A 319 -6.09 10.95 6.01
N LEU A 320 -5.81 12.13 6.59
CA LEU A 320 -6.54 12.58 7.79
C LEU A 320 -8.05 12.79 7.56
N PRO A 321 -8.50 13.39 6.43
CA PRO A 321 -9.92 13.45 6.11
C PRO A 321 -10.56 12.07 5.93
N LEU A 322 -9.83 11.07 5.40
CA LEU A 322 -10.34 9.72 5.22
C LEU A 322 -10.47 8.97 6.55
N LEU A 323 -9.53 9.13 7.47
CA LEU A 323 -9.68 8.59 8.84
C LEU A 323 -10.93 9.18 9.53
N GLN A 324 -11.14 10.49 9.40
CA GLN A 324 -12.34 11.16 9.92
C GLN A 324 -13.61 10.63 9.24
N GLN A 325 -13.62 10.46 7.92
CA GLN A 325 -14.74 9.90 7.16
C GLN A 325 -15.15 8.51 7.66
N PHE A 326 -14.18 7.65 7.98
CA PHE A 326 -14.44 6.31 8.51
C PHE A 326 -14.69 6.28 10.02
N GLY A 327 -14.59 7.42 10.72
CA GLY A 327 -14.83 7.54 12.16
C GLY A 327 -13.77 6.81 13.00
N VAL A 328 -12.51 6.83 12.55
CA VAL A 328 -11.36 6.17 13.19
C VAL A 328 -10.24 7.16 13.46
N ALA A 329 -9.40 6.84 14.44
CA ALA A 329 -8.23 7.66 14.78
C ALA A 329 -6.94 7.12 14.17
N ARG A 330 -6.92 5.84 13.76
CA ARG A 330 -5.70 5.12 13.39
C ARG A 330 -5.92 4.22 12.19
N LEU A 331 -4.84 3.96 11.45
CA LEU A 331 -4.75 3.02 10.33
C LEU A 331 -3.63 2.02 10.61
N VAL A 332 -3.88 0.74 10.38
CA VAL A 332 -2.86 -0.33 10.38
C VAL A 332 -2.80 -0.92 8.97
N VAL A 333 -1.59 -0.98 8.41
CA VAL A 333 -1.32 -1.46 7.04
C VAL A 333 -0.19 -2.50 6.98
N GLY A 334 -0.28 -3.39 6.00
CA GLY A 334 0.76 -4.28 5.50
C GLY A 334 1.34 -3.79 4.17
N HIS A 335 1.42 -4.70 3.18
CA HIS A 335 1.69 -4.45 1.76
C HIS A 335 3.07 -3.87 1.41
N THR A 336 3.56 -2.99 2.25
CA THR A 336 4.81 -2.27 2.03
C THR A 336 5.80 -2.65 3.12
N PRO A 337 6.71 -3.59 2.84
CA PRO A 337 7.73 -3.95 3.80
C PRO A 337 8.46 -2.70 4.30
N THR A 338 8.64 -2.61 5.60
CA THR A 338 9.41 -1.52 6.18
C THR A 338 10.88 -1.67 5.82
N ARG A 339 11.61 -0.57 5.66
CA ARG A 339 13.00 -0.60 5.20
C ARG A 339 13.94 -1.35 6.16
N ASP A 340 13.67 -1.24 7.46
CA ASP A 340 14.43 -1.92 8.51
C ASP A 340 13.81 -3.27 8.96
N LEU A 341 12.76 -3.72 8.27
CA LEU A 341 11.99 -4.93 8.59
C LEU A 341 11.47 -4.94 10.03
N ARG A 342 11.08 -3.76 10.54
CA ARG A 342 10.46 -3.55 11.84
C ARG A 342 9.14 -2.80 11.70
N ALA A 343 8.19 -3.18 12.54
CA ALA A 343 6.95 -2.42 12.65
C ALA A 343 7.25 -1.02 13.20
N VAL A 344 6.70 0.00 12.56
CA VAL A 344 6.93 1.42 12.91
C VAL A 344 5.64 2.21 12.83
N THR A 345 5.63 3.40 13.45
CA THR A 345 4.53 4.35 13.32
C THR A 345 4.91 5.55 12.48
N ARG A 346 3.91 6.14 11.83
CA ARG A 346 3.98 7.41 11.09
C ARG A 346 2.81 8.32 11.48
N PHE A 347 2.82 9.57 11.05
CA PHE A 347 1.74 10.55 11.28
C PHE A 347 1.40 10.69 12.77
N ASP A 348 2.41 10.89 13.61
CA ASP A 348 2.27 10.99 15.07
C ASP A 348 1.52 9.78 15.69
N GLY A 349 1.86 8.57 15.22
CA GLY A 349 1.27 7.32 15.70
C GLY A 349 -0.09 6.96 15.11
N ARG A 350 -0.59 7.72 14.11
CA ARG A 350 -1.87 7.46 13.44
C ARG A 350 -1.80 6.36 12.39
N VAL A 351 -0.63 6.06 11.87
CA VAL A 351 -0.40 4.95 10.95
C VAL A 351 0.57 3.98 11.58
N VAL A 352 0.24 2.70 11.53
CA VAL A 352 1.15 1.60 11.88
C VAL A 352 1.47 0.83 10.60
N LYS A 353 2.75 0.79 10.23
CA LYS A 353 3.28 -0.07 9.18
C LYS A 353 3.70 -1.38 9.83
N LEU A 354 3.01 -2.47 9.52
CA LEU A 354 3.17 -3.74 10.22
C LEU A 354 3.93 -4.81 9.42
N ASP A 355 4.12 -4.60 8.11
CA ASP A 355 4.85 -5.56 7.27
C ASP A 355 6.35 -5.52 7.57
N ALA A 356 6.81 -6.50 8.32
CA ALA A 356 8.22 -6.71 8.68
C ALA A 356 8.86 -7.87 7.90
N GLY A 357 8.27 -8.29 6.78
CA GLY A 357 8.80 -9.32 5.89
C GLY A 357 8.75 -10.72 6.51
N MET A 358 7.58 -11.20 6.95
CA MET A 358 7.40 -12.48 7.63
C MET A 358 7.99 -13.65 6.85
N ASN A 359 7.82 -13.70 5.54
CA ASN A 359 8.46 -14.71 4.69
C ASN A 359 9.97 -14.44 4.62
N ARG A 360 10.74 -15.15 5.46
CA ARG A 360 12.19 -14.98 5.57
C ARG A 360 12.95 -15.33 4.30
N ALA A 361 12.45 -16.27 3.50
CA ALA A 361 13.08 -16.64 2.25
C ALA A 361 13.04 -15.49 1.23
N ALA A 362 11.92 -14.80 1.14
CA ALA A 362 11.70 -13.68 0.23
C ALA A 362 12.31 -12.36 0.75
N TYR A 363 12.14 -12.05 2.04
CA TYR A 363 12.40 -10.71 2.59
C TYR A 363 13.49 -10.64 3.66
N LYS A 364 13.90 -11.77 4.23
CA LYS A 364 14.86 -11.87 5.35
C LYS A 364 14.37 -11.21 6.65
N GLY A 365 13.07 -10.92 6.75
CA GLY A 365 12.46 -10.32 7.93
C GLY A 365 12.01 -11.33 8.98
N ARG A 366 11.06 -10.94 9.81
CA ARG A 366 10.52 -11.75 10.90
C ARG A 366 9.01 -11.57 11.03
N ALA A 367 8.33 -12.62 11.52
CA ALA A 367 6.94 -12.52 11.90
C ALA A 367 6.79 -11.56 13.11
N VAL A 368 5.80 -10.69 13.06
CA VAL A 368 5.49 -9.71 14.11
C VAL A 368 4.00 -9.64 14.35
N ALA A 369 3.60 -9.52 15.62
CA ALA A 369 2.25 -9.25 16.05
C ALA A 369 2.16 -7.87 16.70
N LEU A 370 1.17 -7.08 16.29
CA LEU A 370 0.76 -5.82 16.91
C LEU A 370 -0.31 -6.12 17.95
N PHE A 371 -0.15 -5.58 19.16
CA PHE A 371 -1.15 -5.61 20.21
C PHE A 371 -1.74 -4.21 20.39
N LEU A 372 -3.07 -4.13 20.34
CA LEU A 372 -3.84 -2.93 20.64
C LEU A 372 -4.70 -3.22 21.87
N GLN A 373 -4.45 -2.49 22.93
CA GLN A 373 -5.11 -2.64 24.24
C GLN A 373 -5.37 -1.25 24.84
N PRO A 374 -6.22 -1.10 25.84
CA PRO A 374 -6.43 0.18 26.52
C PRO A 374 -5.14 0.80 27.07
N SER A 375 -4.14 -0.02 27.40
CA SER A 375 -2.81 0.42 27.89
C SER A 375 -1.91 1.00 26.80
N GLY A 376 -2.27 0.85 25.52
CA GLY A 376 -1.49 1.35 24.37
C GLY A 376 -1.20 0.31 23.31
N MET A 377 -0.19 0.61 22.48
CA MET A 377 0.26 -0.22 21.37
C MET A 377 1.64 -0.81 21.66
N SER A 378 1.81 -2.09 21.38
CA SER A 378 3.10 -2.76 21.43
C SER A 378 3.22 -3.82 20.36
N VAL A 379 4.44 -4.23 20.03
CA VAL A 379 4.71 -5.30 19.08
C VAL A 379 5.58 -6.37 19.70
N ARG A 380 5.38 -7.62 19.28
CA ARG A 380 6.22 -8.75 19.64
C ARG A 380 6.66 -9.47 18.37
N TYR A 381 7.94 -9.67 18.21
CA TYR A 381 8.51 -10.45 17.11
C TYR A 381 8.63 -11.91 17.52
N ALA A 382 8.43 -12.81 16.56
CA ALA A 382 8.65 -14.24 16.80
C ALA A 382 10.07 -14.49 17.31
N GLY A 383 10.18 -15.30 18.39
CA GLY A 383 11.42 -15.58 19.10
C GLY A 383 11.80 -14.55 20.17
N GLU A 384 11.01 -13.50 20.39
CA GLU A 384 11.20 -12.55 21.51
C GLU A 384 10.23 -12.87 22.65
N SER A 385 10.70 -12.76 23.91
CA SER A 385 9.88 -13.04 25.09
C SER A 385 8.85 -11.94 25.36
N ASP A 386 9.24 -10.69 25.09
CA ASP A 386 8.50 -9.52 25.53
C ASP A 386 8.00 -8.67 24.36
N ALA A 387 6.85 -8.04 24.56
CA ALA A 387 6.35 -7.02 23.67
C ALA A 387 7.05 -5.68 23.94
N THR A 388 7.39 -4.96 22.88
CA THR A 388 8.07 -3.66 22.94
C THR A 388 7.20 -2.56 22.35
N PRO A 389 7.33 -1.30 22.80
CA PRO A 389 6.63 -0.18 22.18
C PRO A 389 7.06 0.01 20.71
N LEU A 390 6.13 0.45 19.86
CA LEU A 390 6.46 0.85 18.49
C LEU A 390 7.32 2.12 18.49
N LYS A 391 8.26 2.18 17.54
CA LYS A 391 9.05 3.38 17.28
C LYS A 391 8.44 4.15 16.12
N ALA A 392 8.59 5.48 16.14
CA ALA A 392 8.29 6.30 14.99
C ALA A 392 9.32 6.06 13.87
N GLU A 393 8.87 6.07 12.62
CA GLU A 393 9.75 6.08 11.45
C GLU A 393 10.46 7.43 11.36
N GLY A 394 11.76 7.46 11.03
CA GLY A 394 12.51 8.70 10.82
C GLY A 394 12.05 9.44 9.56
N LEU A 395 12.20 10.78 9.56
CA LEU A 395 11.82 11.63 8.41
C LEU A 395 12.66 11.38 7.15
N PHE A 396 13.94 11.07 7.34
CA PHE A 396 14.86 10.71 6.27
C PHE A 396 15.52 9.39 6.59
N VAL A 397 15.18 8.39 5.83
CA VAL A 397 15.77 7.06 5.95
C VAL A 397 16.88 6.96 4.90
N ALA A 398 18.12 7.02 5.37
CA ALA A 398 19.27 6.82 4.49
C ALA A 398 19.29 5.39 3.95
N PRO A 399 19.97 5.17 2.83
CA PRO A 399 20.35 3.84 2.44
C PRO A 399 20.99 3.07 3.60
N ASN A 400 20.77 1.79 3.66
CA ASN A 400 21.21 0.91 4.76
C ASN A 400 20.44 1.04 6.08
N GLU A 401 19.18 1.43 6.04
CA GLU A 401 18.27 1.35 7.18
C GLU A 401 18.68 2.23 8.39
N LEU A 402 19.25 3.38 8.12
CA LEU A 402 19.64 4.34 9.16
C LEU A 402 18.54 5.39 9.35
N ASP A 403 18.25 5.67 10.61
CA ASP A 403 17.43 6.82 10.98
C ASP A 403 18.22 8.14 10.84
N ASP A 404 17.50 9.26 10.91
CA ASP A 404 18.06 10.60 10.76
C ASP A 404 19.21 10.88 11.76
N ALA A 405 19.07 10.41 13.00
CA ALA A 405 20.08 10.59 14.04
C ALA A 405 21.36 9.79 13.72
N SER A 406 21.20 8.57 13.23
CA SER A 406 22.32 7.73 12.80
C SER A 406 23.05 8.31 11.59
N VAL A 407 22.31 8.86 10.61
CA VAL A 407 22.91 9.58 9.48
C VAL A 407 23.66 10.82 9.95
N LEU A 408 23.07 11.61 10.84
CA LEU A 408 23.69 12.80 11.41
C LEU A 408 25.00 12.44 12.12
N ALA A 409 25.01 11.41 12.96
CA ALA A 409 26.21 10.92 13.64
C ALA A 409 27.28 10.48 12.63
N ALA A 410 26.87 9.71 11.61
CA ALA A 410 27.79 9.25 10.58
C ALA A 410 28.42 10.41 9.79
N LEU A 411 27.62 11.37 9.33
CA LEU A 411 28.15 12.52 8.59
C LEU A 411 29.07 13.40 9.45
N ARG A 412 28.80 13.49 10.76
CA ARG A 412 29.62 14.24 11.68
C ARG A 412 30.93 13.54 12.01
N ASP A 413 30.88 12.25 12.34
CA ASP A 413 31.96 11.54 13.01
C ASP A 413 32.61 10.44 12.14
N GLY A 414 31.94 10.03 11.05
CA GLY A 414 32.38 8.94 10.18
C GLY A 414 33.62 9.28 9.34
N GLU A 415 34.29 8.26 8.83
CA GLU A 415 35.41 8.38 7.91
C GLU A 415 34.92 8.77 6.51
N VAL A 416 35.46 9.86 5.96
CA VAL A 416 35.11 10.40 4.66
C VAL A 416 36.10 9.93 3.60
N THR A 417 35.64 9.20 2.60
CA THR A 417 36.42 8.82 1.42
C THR A 417 35.89 9.58 0.21
N VAL A 418 36.76 10.35 -0.46
CA VAL A 418 36.40 11.01 -1.73
C VAL A 418 36.33 9.97 -2.85
N THR A 419 35.19 9.94 -3.55
CA THR A 419 34.94 8.98 -4.64
C THR A 419 35.10 9.61 -6.04
N GLY A 420 35.07 10.93 -6.13
CA GLY A 420 35.32 11.66 -7.37
C GLY A 420 34.84 13.12 -7.34
N PRO A 421 35.27 13.94 -8.31
CA PRO A 421 34.73 15.28 -8.48
C PRO A 421 33.28 15.24 -8.96
N ARG A 422 32.48 16.23 -8.54
CA ARG A 422 31.11 16.46 -9.05
C ARG A 422 30.99 17.80 -9.79
N GLY A 423 31.73 18.79 -9.35
CA GLY A 423 31.75 20.14 -9.91
C GLY A 423 32.94 20.93 -9.39
N PRO A 424 33.07 22.22 -9.72
CA PRO A 424 34.23 23.03 -9.33
C PRO A 424 34.50 23.11 -7.81
N ASN A 425 33.42 23.03 -7.00
CA ASN A 425 33.47 23.11 -5.55
C ASN A 425 32.72 21.97 -4.88
N GLU A 426 32.55 20.84 -5.58
CA GLU A 426 31.74 19.70 -5.11
C GLU A 426 32.47 18.38 -5.31
N LEU A 427 32.44 17.53 -4.30
CA LEU A 427 33.00 16.19 -4.32
C LEU A 427 31.93 15.15 -3.98
N ASN A 428 31.86 14.08 -4.75
CA ASN A 428 31.17 12.88 -4.33
C ASN A 428 32.02 12.19 -3.27
N VAL A 429 31.40 11.81 -2.17
CA VAL A 429 32.08 11.13 -1.07
C VAL A 429 31.26 9.95 -0.56
N SER A 430 31.95 9.04 0.10
CA SER A 430 31.35 7.95 0.86
C SER A 430 31.75 8.08 2.32
N VAL A 431 30.80 8.07 3.23
CA VAL A 431 31.03 8.16 4.67
C VAL A 431 30.84 6.78 5.29
N SER A 432 31.88 6.28 5.96
CA SER A 432 31.84 5.01 6.67
C SER A 432 31.69 5.24 8.17
N HIS A 433 30.69 4.63 8.79
CA HIS A 433 30.43 4.73 10.22
C HIS A 433 29.72 3.45 10.73
N ALA A 434 30.22 2.89 11.83
CA ALA A 434 29.62 1.69 12.46
C ALA A 434 29.31 0.54 11.46
N GLY A 435 30.23 0.28 10.51
CA GLY A 435 30.08 -0.77 9.48
C GLY A 435 29.10 -0.43 8.35
N LYS A 436 28.48 0.73 8.36
CA LYS A 436 27.58 1.24 7.32
C LYS A 436 28.30 2.24 6.43
N ARG A 437 27.86 2.36 5.17
CA ARG A 437 28.42 3.28 4.19
C ARG A 437 27.31 4.17 3.64
N ILE A 438 27.47 5.50 3.74
CA ILE A 438 26.50 6.52 3.35
C ILE A 438 27.08 7.31 2.18
N PRO A 439 26.41 7.36 1.01
CA PRO A 439 26.77 8.30 -0.04
C PRO A 439 26.45 9.73 0.39
N ALA A 440 27.34 10.64 0.07
CA ALA A 440 27.17 12.05 0.39
C ALA A 440 27.84 12.94 -0.66
N VAL A 441 27.50 14.22 -0.65
CA VAL A 441 28.19 15.25 -1.42
C VAL A 441 28.80 16.26 -0.46
N PHE A 442 30.09 16.49 -0.60
CA PHE A 442 30.80 17.58 0.07
C PHE A 442 30.81 18.79 -0.84
N GLN A 443 30.44 19.95 -0.30
CA GLN A 443 30.42 21.22 -1.01
C GLN A 443 31.27 22.23 -0.27
N VAL A 444 32.32 22.75 -0.93
CA VAL A 444 33.13 23.84 -0.39
C VAL A 444 32.24 25.07 -0.28
N ARG A 445 32.14 25.62 0.94
CA ARG A 445 31.30 26.79 1.25
C ARG A 445 32.04 27.71 2.20
N ASN A 446 31.87 29.03 2.02
CA ASN A 446 32.24 29.97 3.05
C ASN A 446 31.31 29.83 4.28
N GLU A 447 31.72 30.33 5.41
CA GLU A 447 31.01 30.20 6.67
C GLU A 447 29.53 30.66 6.60
N GLY A 448 29.27 31.80 5.96
CA GLY A 448 27.89 32.30 5.82
C GLY A 448 26.99 31.42 4.96
N ALA A 449 27.51 30.84 3.88
CA ALA A 449 26.79 29.90 3.04
C ALA A 449 26.56 28.56 3.76
N ALA A 450 27.59 28.05 4.46
CA ALA A 450 27.47 26.81 5.25
C ALA A 450 26.41 26.96 6.36
N ARG A 451 26.40 28.07 7.08
CA ARG A 451 25.36 28.34 8.11
C ARG A 451 23.94 28.35 7.52
N ARG A 452 23.72 28.89 6.32
CA ARG A 452 22.41 28.90 5.68
C ARG A 452 21.95 27.51 5.22
N GLU A 453 22.87 26.69 4.72
CA GLU A 453 22.55 25.27 4.39
C GLU A 453 22.12 24.49 5.64
N ILE A 454 22.84 24.67 6.75
CA ILE A 454 22.49 24.03 8.04
C ILE A 454 21.17 24.56 8.58
N ALA A 455 20.94 25.89 8.48
CA ALA A 455 19.68 26.50 8.91
C ALA A 455 18.47 25.94 8.13
N ALA A 456 18.63 25.73 6.83
CA ALA A 456 17.57 25.11 6.01
C ALA A 456 17.27 23.68 6.48
N TYR A 457 18.30 22.87 6.74
CA TYR A 457 18.12 21.53 7.30
C TYR A 457 17.42 21.56 8.67
N LEU A 458 17.84 22.42 9.59
CA LEU A 458 17.24 22.53 10.93
C LEU A 458 15.77 22.98 10.87
N LEU A 459 15.45 23.93 9.98
CA LEU A 459 14.06 24.39 9.79
C LEU A 459 13.18 23.31 9.14
N ASP A 460 13.72 22.57 8.19
CA ASP A 460 13.03 21.42 7.60
C ASP A 460 12.65 20.39 8.67
N ARG A 461 13.56 20.09 9.60
CA ARG A 461 13.29 19.18 10.73
C ARG A 461 12.30 19.77 11.72
N GLN A 462 12.36 21.08 12.01
CA GLN A 462 11.38 21.75 12.86
C GLN A 462 9.97 21.71 12.25
N LEU A 463 9.87 21.81 10.94
CA LEU A 463 8.60 21.68 10.21
C LEU A 463 8.23 20.21 9.92
N ALA A 464 9.10 19.27 10.21
CA ALA A 464 8.95 17.85 9.90
C ALA A 464 8.61 17.59 8.42
N LEU A 465 9.26 18.32 7.49
CA LEU A 465 9.01 18.13 6.04
C LEU A 465 9.82 16.98 5.45
N GLY A 466 11.06 16.78 5.90
CA GLY A 466 11.93 15.72 5.42
C GLY A 466 12.38 15.88 3.95
N ILE A 467 12.39 17.10 3.42
CA ILE A 467 12.80 17.39 2.04
C ILE A 467 14.24 17.87 1.91
N VAL A 468 14.87 18.31 3.01
CA VAL A 468 16.29 18.68 3.03
C VAL A 468 17.10 17.52 3.59
N PRO A 469 18.05 16.96 2.82
CA PRO A 469 18.91 15.88 3.32
C PRO A 469 19.70 16.32 4.57
N VAL A 470 20.07 15.35 5.42
CA VAL A 470 20.91 15.61 6.59
C VAL A 470 22.19 16.35 6.16
N THR A 471 22.45 17.48 6.78
CA THR A 471 23.53 18.41 6.42
C THR A 471 24.33 18.77 7.65
N VAL A 472 25.66 18.63 7.57
CA VAL A 472 26.60 19.02 8.64
C VAL A 472 27.72 19.88 8.07
N GLU A 473 28.32 20.74 8.92
CA GLU A 473 29.57 21.40 8.58
C GLU A 473 30.72 20.40 8.77
N ARG A 474 31.64 20.35 7.80
CA ARG A 474 32.78 19.45 7.85
C ARG A 474 33.99 20.02 7.10
N GLU A 475 35.17 19.57 7.48
CA GLU A 475 36.41 19.76 6.72
C GLU A 475 36.73 18.47 5.96
N VAL A 476 37.01 18.57 4.67
CA VAL A 476 37.42 17.45 3.81
C VAL A 476 38.59 17.90 2.97
N GLN A 477 39.70 17.17 3.03
CA GLN A 477 40.95 17.51 2.31
C GLN A 477 41.45 18.93 2.59
N GLY A 478 41.33 19.41 3.82
CA GLY A 478 41.76 20.76 4.23
C GLY A 478 40.83 21.90 3.80
N GLN A 479 39.70 21.60 3.21
CA GLN A 479 38.69 22.58 2.80
C GLN A 479 37.46 22.52 3.70
N ARG A 480 37.01 23.68 4.17
CA ARG A 480 35.75 23.81 4.94
C ARG A 480 34.54 23.86 4.02
N GLY A 481 33.48 23.24 4.46
CA GLY A 481 32.25 23.22 3.71
C GLY A 481 31.10 22.48 4.41
N VAL A 482 30.12 22.08 3.65
CA VAL A 482 29.01 21.26 4.12
C VAL A 482 29.07 19.87 3.50
N LEU A 483 28.79 18.87 4.35
CA LEU A 483 28.62 17.47 3.95
C LEU A 483 27.15 17.13 4.05
N GLN A 484 26.56 16.68 2.94
CA GLN A 484 25.13 16.42 2.84
C GLN A 484 24.88 15.00 2.34
N GLY A 485 24.08 14.24 3.09
CA GLY A 485 23.72 12.86 2.75
C GLY A 485 22.95 12.78 1.43
N ARG A 486 23.01 11.61 0.79
CA ARG A 486 22.28 11.32 -0.47
C ARG A 486 21.59 9.96 -0.38
N PRO A 487 20.45 9.78 -1.07
CA PRO A 487 19.92 8.43 -1.34
C PRO A 487 20.95 7.56 -2.07
N LEU A 488 20.78 6.25 -2.03
CA LEU A 488 21.69 5.32 -2.75
C LEU A 488 21.71 5.57 -4.24
N LYS A 489 20.51 5.78 -4.80
CA LYS A 489 20.29 6.08 -6.21
C LYS A 489 19.52 7.38 -6.29
N TRP A 490 20.08 8.36 -6.92
CA TRP A 490 19.47 9.67 -7.07
C TRP A 490 19.89 10.34 -8.36
N VAL A 491 19.01 11.20 -8.87
CA VAL A 491 19.20 12.01 -10.07
C VAL A 491 18.75 13.44 -9.80
N THR A 492 19.32 14.39 -10.53
CA THR A 492 18.85 15.79 -10.52
C THR A 492 17.71 15.98 -11.51
N GLN A 493 16.94 17.06 -11.37
CA GLN A 493 15.93 17.45 -12.35
C GLN A 493 16.55 17.69 -13.73
N THR A 494 17.79 18.20 -13.80
CA THR A 494 18.53 18.35 -15.06
C THR A 494 18.76 16.99 -15.71
N GLU A 495 19.23 15.98 -14.96
CA GLU A 495 19.45 14.63 -15.47
C GLU A 495 18.14 13.96 -15.91
N VAL A 496 17.05 14.17 -15.13
CA VAL A 496 15.70 13.69 -15.49
C VAL A 496 15.27 14.24 -16.86
N GLN A 497 15.50 15.54 -17.10
CA GLN A 497 15.14 16.19 -18.36
C GLN A 497 16.04 15.72 -19.52
N GLN A 498 17.34 15.66 -19.31
CA GLN A 498 18.31 15.25 -20.36
C GLN A 498 18.14 13.80 -20.80
N GLN A 499 17.85 12.91 -19.85
CA GLN A 499 17.68 11.48 -20.10
C GLN A 499 16.22 11.09 -20.39
N SER A 500 15.29 12.05 -20.39
CA SER A 500 13.86 11.81 -20.57
C SER A 500 13.31 10.73 -19.62
N LEU A 501 13.81 10.71 -18.38
CA LEU A 501 13.37 9.75 -17.38
C LEU A 501 11.90 10.01 -17.04
N ARG A 502 11.12 8.95 -16.95
CA ARG A 502 9.72 9.03 -16.51
C ARG A 502 9.66 8.69 -15.04
N GLY A 503 9.07 9.58 -14.26
CA GLY A 503 8.71 9.30 -12.87
C GLY A 503 7.76 8.11 -12.81
N GLY A 504 8.03 7.19 -11.91
CA GLY A 504 7.23 5.98 -11.71
C GLY A 504 6.97 5.68 -10.24
N GLY A 505 7.24 6.63 -9.36
CA GLY A 505 7.06 6.45 -7.92
C GLY A 505 5.59 6.42 -7.50
N TRP A 506 5.36 5.85 -6.33
CA TRP A 506 4.04 5.71 -5.71
C TRP A 506 3.45 7.05 -5.23
N CYS A 507 4.29 8.07 -5.05
CA CYS A 507 3.92 9.35 -4.48
C CYS A 507 3.72 10.40 -5.57
N SER A 508 2.57 11.04 -5.56
CA SER A 508 2.28 12.13 -6.50
C SER A 508 3.32 13.24 -6.41
N ALA A 509 3.83 13.69 -7.54
CA ALA A 509 4.86 14.73 -7.60
C ALA A 509 4.32 16.10 -7.17
N GLU A 510 3.10 16.47 -7.56
CA GLU A 510 2.54 17.80 -7.29
C GLU A 510 2.49 18.15 -5.79
N PRO A 511 1.96 17.31 -4.87
CA PRO A 511 2.01 17.61 -3.44
C PRO A 511 3.44 17.78 -2.91
N GLN A 512 4.41 17.00 -3.40
CA GLN A 512 5.82 17.13 -3.01
C GLN A 512 6.41 18.48 -3.47
N PHE A 513 6.12 18.89 -4.70
CA PHE A 513 6.53 20.21 -5.20
C PHE A 513 5.88 21.36 -4.44
N GLN A 514 4.64 21.21 -3.98
CA GLN A 514 4.00 22.21 -3.13
C GLN A 514 4.74 22.41 -1.79
N LEU A 515 5.29 21.34 -1.20
CA LEU A 515 6.17 21.47 -0.03
C LEU A 515 7.43 22.28 -0.37
N VAL A 516 8.08 21.98 -1.49
CA VAL A 516 9.29 22.70 -1.95
C VAL A 516 8.99 24.17 -2.18
N TYR A 517 7.90 24.51 -2.88
CA TYR A 517 7.54 25.89 -3.20
C TYR A 517 7.20 26.71 -1.95
N ALA A 518 6.47 26.11 -1.01
CA ALA A 518 6.18 26.77 0.26
C ALA A 518 7.46 26.93 1.12
N PHE A 519 8.33 25.92 1.14
CA PHE A 519 9.59 25.97 1.87
C PHE A 519 10.55 27.04 1.30
N ASP A 520 10.76 27.08 -0.01
CA ASP A 520 11.56 28.10 -0.66
C ASP A 520 10.99 29.51 -0.45
N THR A 521 9.66 29.65 -0.45
CA THR A 521 9.01 30.93 -0.11
C THR A 521 9.28 31.31 1.33
N LEU A 522 9.13 30.39 2.28
CA LEU A 522 9.41 30.64 3.71
C LEU A 522 10.84 31.09 3.93
N LEU A 523 11.80 30.42 3.29
CA LEU A 523 13.24 30.74 3.36
C LEU A 523 13.59 32.04 2.61
N GLY A 524 12.77 32.46 1.63
CA GLY A 524 13.14 33.47 0.64
C GLY A 524 14.32 33.00 -0.22
N ASN A 525 14.30 31.75 -0.67
CA ASN A 525 15.36 31.15 -1.46
C ASN A 525 15.23 31.52 -2.94
N GLU A 526 16.07 32.42 -3.44
CA GLU A 526 16.15 32.83 -4.84
C GLU A 526 17.09 31.95 -5.67
N GLY A 527 17.68 30.94 -5.06
CA GLY A 527 18.74 30.12 -5.68
C GLY A 527 18.30 28.76 -6.24
N ARG A 528 17.01 28.46 -6.31
CA ARG A 528 16.52 27.17 -6.78
C ARG A 528 16.82 26.98 -8.27
N THR A 529 17.55 25.90 -8.59
CA THR A 529 17.85 25.48 -9.96
C THR A 529 17.42 24.02 -10.16
N PRO A 530 17.30 23.54 -11.40
CA PRO A 530 17.05 22.13 -11.67
C PRO A 530 18.08 21.18 -11.06
N ASP A 531 19.34 21.59 -10.93
CA ASP A 531 20.41 20.77 -10.30
C ASP A 531 20.28 20.68 -8.78
N SER A 532 19.55 21.59 -8.17
CA SER A 532 19.27 21.59 -6.72
C SER A 532 17.96 20.90 -6.33
N LEU A 533 17.24 20.34 -7.29
CA LEU A 533 16.11 19.43 -7.12
C LEU A 533 16.61 18.01 -7.36
N LEU A 534 16.51 17.17 -6.36
CA LEU A 534 16.97 15.78 -6.39
C LEU A 534 15.78 14.85 -6.29
N PHE A 535 15.86 13.73 -6.98
CA PHE A 535 14.89 12.64 -6.88
C PHE A 535 15.61 11.37 -6.45
N ASP A 536 15.03 10.66 -5.51
CA ASP A 536 15.31 9.25 -5.33
C ASP A 536 14.81 8.53 -6.58
N SER A 537 15.71 7.84 -7.29
CA SER A 537 15.34 7.23 -8.58
C SER A 537 14.58 5.91 -8.45
N GLU A 538 14.37 5.41 -7.24
CA GLU A 538 13.54 4.23 -6.96
C GLU A 538 12.10 4.64 -6.63
N ASP A 539 11.93 5.55 -5.65
CA ASP A 539 10.63 5.95 -5.12
C ASP A 539 10.17 7.34 -5.60
N TRP A 540 11.04 8.08 -6.28
CA TRP A 540 10.76 9.44 -6.79
C TRP A 540 10.40 10.45 -5.71
N PHE A 541 10.96 10.31 -4.51
CA PHE A 541 10.89 11.36 -3.51
C PHE A 541 11.70 12.58 -3.93
N VAL A 542 11.14 13.77 -3.65
CA VAL A 542 11.77 15.03 -3.97
C VAL A 542 12.58 15.53 -2.77
N TYR A 543 13.86 15.82 -3.00
CA TYR A 543 14.74 16.49 -2.03
C TYR A 543 15.27 17.78 -2.62
N VAL A 544 15.60 18.72 -1.75
CA VAL A 544 16.15 20.04 -2.13
C VAL A 544 17.50 20.32 -1.47
N THR A 545 18.37 20.93 -2.23
CA THR A 545 19.71 21.36 -1.82
C THR A 545 19.95 22.81 -2.24
N SER A 546 21.11 23.38 -1.95
CA SER A 546 21.52 24.73 -2.38
C SER A 546 20.64 25.84 -1.81
N HIS A 547 20.83 26.10 -0.51
CA HIS A 547 20.15 27.15 0.25
C HIS A 547 21.08 28.32 0.61
N GLU A 548 22.24 28.42 -0.05
CA GLU A 548 23.23 29.48 0.21
C GLU A 548 22.71 30.90 -0.03
N ARG A 549 21.60 31.04 -0.80
CA ARG A 549 20.91 32.31 -1.07
C ARG A 549 19.63 32.51 -0.24
N ALA A 550 19.35 31.61 0.69
CA ALA A 550 18.17 31.68 1.56
C ALA A 550 18.38 32.68 2.72
N PHE A 551 17.32 32.88 3.49
CA PHE A 551 17.25 33.73 4.68
C PHE A 551 17.51 35.21 4.43
N GLY A 552 17.24 35.69 3.22
CA GLY A 552 17.21 37.13 2.92
C GLY A 552 16.07 37.86 3.59
N THR A 553 16.14 39.21 3.57
CA THR A 553 15.11 40.08 4.14
C THR A 553 14.03 40.50 3.13
N THR A 554 14.10 40.02 1.90
CA THR A 554 13.11 40.27 0.84
C THR A 554 11.75 39.73 1.26
N LYS A 555 10.70 40.53 1.07
CA LYS A 555 9.31 40.14 1.29
C LYS A 555 8.67 39.70 -0.01
N GLY A 556 7.90 38.64 0.01
CA GLY A 556 7.19 38.12 -1.15
C GLY A 556 7.74 36.83 -1.69
N LEU A 557 7.16 36.38 -2.82
CA LEU A 557 7.52 35.13 -3.46
C LEU A 557 8.87 35.21 -4.18
N PRO A 558 9.69 34.16 -4.13
CA PRO A 558 10.84 34.01 -5.02
C PRO A 558 10.46 34.24 -6.48
N ALA A 559 11.39 34.77 -7.28
CA ALA A 559 11.09 35.19 -8.65
C ALA A 559 10.52 34.06 -9.51
N TYR A 560 11.02 32.84 -9.35
CA TYR A 560 10.56 31.67 -10.11
C TYR A 560 9.17 31.16 -9.71
N LEU A 561 8.63 31.58 -8.55
CA LEU A 561 7.29 31.20 -8.05
C LEU A 561 6.21 32.25 -8.34
N LYS A 562 6.55 33.41 -8.91
CA LYS A 562 5.57 34.47 -9.18
C LYS A 562 4.50 34.05 -10.18
N ALA A 563 4.87 33.23 -11.17
CA ALA A 563 3.95 32.71 -12.18
C ALA A 563 3.13 31.49 -11.68
N ARG A 564 3.64 30.80 -10.68
CA ARG A 564 3.01 29.62 -10.07
C ARG A 564 3.16 29.67 -8.54
N PRO A 565 2.33 30.47 -7.87
CA PRO A 565 2.39 30.61 -6.42
C PRO A 565 2.15 29.26 -5.71
N PRO A 566 2.79 29.01 -4.56
CA PRO A 566 2.50 27.84 -3.76
C PRO A 566 1.06 27.83 -3.26
N ALA A 567 0.48 26.65 -3.13
CA ALA A 567 -0.84 26.43 -2.56
C ALA A 567 -0.72 25.42 -1.40
N PRO A 568 -0.27 25.87 -0.21
CA PRO A 568 -0.05 24.98 0.91
C PRO A 568 -1.35 24.32 1.36
N GLY A 569 -1.33 23.00 1.49
CA GLY A 569 -2.46 22.22 1.99
C GLY A 569 -2.70 22.38 3.49
N PRO A 570 -3.81 21.85 4.04
CA PRO A 570 -4.18 21.99 5.44
C PRO A 570 -3.10 21.61 6.44
N GLU A 571 -2.43 20.48 6.24
CA GLU A 571 -1.38 20.02 7.15
C GLU A 571 -0.14 20.93 7.12
N LEU A 572 0.32 21.32 5.95
CA LEU A 572 1.43 22.26 5.85
C LEU A 572 1.11 23.61 6.48
N ARG A 573 -0.14 24.12 6.31
CA ARG A 573 -0.61 25.33 6.99
C ARG A 573 -0.56 25.19 8.51
N ARG A 574 -1.02 24.07 9.06
CA ARG A 574 -0.94 23.78 10.50
C ARG A 574 0.51 23.84 11.00
N ARG A 575 1.45 23.25 10.27
CA ARG A 575 2.88 23.28 10.60
C ARG A 575 3.47 24.69 10.53
N LEU A 576 3.11 25.46 9.51
CA LEU A 576 3.52 26.85 9.37
C LEU A 576 2.96 27.73 10.51
N GLN A 577 1.71 27.55 10.92
CA GLN A 577 1.09 28.27 12.03
C GLN A 577 1.80 28.04 13.37
N ALA A 578 2.42 26.89 13.57
CA ALA A 578 3.19 26.57 14.78
C ALA A 578 4.52 27.34 14.88
N LEU A 579 5.01 27.93 13.78
CA LEU A 579 6.24 28.73 13.79
C LEU A 579 5.99 30.08 14.48
N ASN A 580 6.90 30.46 15.35
CA ASN A 580 6.91 31.76 16.02
C ASN A 580 8.35 32.24 16.23
N ALA A 581 8.52 33.51 16.65
CA ALA A 581 9.85 34.10 16.81
C ALA A 581 10.71 33.33 17.82
N ALA A 582 10.12 32.87 18.91
CA ALA A 582 10.87 32.18 19.98
C ALA A 582 11.41 30.83 19.52
N ASN A 583 10.56 29.98 18.88
CA ASN A 583 11.00 28.67 18.42
C ASN A 583 11.95 28.76 17.22
N LEU A 584 11.75 29.71 16.30
CA LEU A 584 12.69 29.97 15.20
C LEU A 584 14.06 30.46 15.73
N GLN A 585 14.05 31.37 16.71
CA GLN A 585 15.28 31.85 17.32
C GLN A 585 16.01 30.75 18.08
N ALA A 586 15.29 29.88 18.78
CA ALA A 586 15.89 28.73 19.46
C ALA A 586 16.57 27.76 18.48
N THR A 587 15.94 27.50 17.32
CA THR A 587 16.47 26.57 16.31
C THR A 587 17.58 27.17 15.46
N LEU A 588 17.48 28.46 15.09
CA LEU A 588 18.32 29.08 14.05
C LEU A 588 19.33 30.14 14.56
N ARG A 589 19.38 30.43 15.87
CA ARG A 589 20.16 31.55 16.47
C ARG A 589 21.62 31.63 16.04
N GLU A 590 22.26 30.51 15.75
CA GLU A 590 23.67 30.46 15.35
C GLU A 590 23.88 30.72 13.85
N SER A 591 22.80 30.65 13.08
CA SER A 591 22.84 30.64 11.61
C SER A 591 22.08 31.80 10.97
N VAL A 592 21.08 32.38 11.65
CA VAL A 592 20.16 33.36 11.07
C VAL A 592 19.90 34.50 12.06
N ASP A 593 20.03 35.76 11.61
CA ASP A 593 19.83 36.93 12.45
C ASP A 593 18.31 37.24 12.68
N ALA A 594 18.04 38.12 13.65
CA ALA A 594 16.68 38.49 14.03
C ALA A 594 15.90 39.19 12.92
N ARG A 595 16.55 39.88 11.98
CA ARG A 595 15.88 40.55 10.84
C ARG A 595 15.41 39.52 9.84
N ALA A 596 16.23 38.52 9.55
CA ALA A 596 15.86 37.41 8.66
C ALA A 596 14.74 36.55 9.27
N ILE A 597 14.76 36.29 10.59
CA ILE A 597 13.65 35.61 11.30
C ILE A 597 12.36 36.40 11.17
N LYS A 598 12.40 37.75 11.36
CA LYS A 598 11.22 38.59 11.17
C LYS A 598 10.68 38.51 9.73
N ALA A 599 11.55 38.61 8.73
CA ALA A 599 11.17 38.50 7.33
C ALA A 599 10.59 37.11 6.99
N MET A 600 11.12 36.05 7.61
CA MET A 600 10.57 34.69 7.48
C MET A 600 9.14 34.59 8.03
N LEU A 601 8.86 35.18 9.19
CA LEU A 601 7.50 35.22 9.75
C LEU A 601 6.53 36.02 8.87
N GLU A 602 6.98 37.12 8.28
CA GLU A 602 6.15 37.89 7.30
C GLU A 602 5.85 37.03 6.05
N ARG A 603 6.83 36.25 5.54
CA ARG A 603 6.60 35.30 4.43
C ARG A 603 5.70 34.13 4.83
N ARG A 604 5.84 33.62 6.07
CA ARG A 604 4.89 32.62 6.62
C ARG A 604 3.45 33.16 6.60
N ASP A 605 3.23 34.38 7.07
CA ASP A 605 1.89 34.99 7.11
C ASP A 605 1.34 35.20 5.69
N ALA A 606 2.20 35.59 4.75
CA ALA A 606 1.83 35.66 3.34
C ALA A 606 1.45 34.31 2.74
N LEU A 607 2.20 33.24 3.06
CA LEU A 607 1.84 31.85 2.66
C LEU A 607 0.49 31.41 3.22
N LEU A 608 0.21 31.75 4.48
CA LEU A 608 -1.06 31.44 5.14
C LEU A 608 -2.25 32.22 4.55
N ALA A 609 -2.00 33.39 3.95
CA ALA A 609 -3.01 34.19 3.26
C ALA A 609 -3.34 33.69 1.84
N LEU A 610 -2.47 32.86 1.21
CA LEU A 610 -2.74 32.29 -0.11
C LEU A 610 -3.95 31.33 -0.05
N PRO A 611 -4.65 31.10 -1.18
CA PRO A 611 -5.67 30.04 -1.25
C PRO A 611 -5.08 28.67 -0.86
N ALA A 612 -5.84 27.86 -0.15
CA ALA A 612 -5.47 26.47 0.04
C ALA A 612 -5.52 25.72 -1.29
N ALA A 613 -4.67 24.71 -1.46
CA ALA A 613 -4.80 23.79 -2.58
C ALA A 613 -6.24 23.27 -2.63
N ALA A 614 -6.90 23.38 -3.78
CA ALA A 614 -8.15 22.67 -3.99
C ALA A 614 -7.86 21.18 -3.80
N ALA A 615 -8.67 20.50 -2.99
CA ALA A 615 -8.56 19.06 -2.86
C ALA A 615 -8.51 18.47 -4.27
N ALA A 616 -7.43 17.73 -4.59
CA ALA A 616 -7.22 17.17 -5.92
C ALA A 616 -8.50 16.41 -6.31
N ARG A 617 -9.19 16.91 -7.33
CA ARG A 617 -10.26 16.14 -7.96
C ARG A 617 -9.58 14.96 -8.62
N SER A 618 -9.98 13.76 -8.25
CA SER A 618 -9.58 12.56 -9.00
C SER A 618 -9.92 12.78 -10.47
N PRO A 619 -9.01 12.44 -11.40
CA PRO A 619 -9.29 12.49 -12.82
C PRO A 619 -10.45 11.59 -13.22
#